data_416747d0f6160605528ff7c144af6ae5
#
_entry.id   416747d0f6160605528ff7c144af6ae5
#
_cell.length_a   1.000
_cell.length_b   1.000
_cell.length_c   1.000
_cell.angle_alpha   90.00
_cell.angle_beta   90.00
_cell.angle_gamma   90.00
#
_symmetry.space_group_name_H-M   'P 1'
#
loop_
_entity.id
_entity.type
_entity.pdbx_description
1 polymer ?
#
loop_
_entity_poly.entity_id
_entity_poly.type
_entity_poly.pdbx_seq_one_letter_code
_entity_poly.pdbx_strand_id
1 'polypeptide(L)'
;SAVINILDAENAAISGAGTLDCRGKIFWDKYWTMRKDYEKRKLRWIVDYDCKRVRGMLISNSRHITLKDFTLMRTGFWGCQVLYSDQCTLNGLKINNNVGGHGPSTDGIDIDSSTNILIENCEVDCNDDNICLKAGRDADGLRVNRPTENIIVRGCIARKGAGLITCGSETSGCIRNVLGYNLQAYGTSSTLRLKSAMNRGGTVENIYMTQVTADHVRHVLAADLNWNPSYSYSTLPAEYEGKEIPEHWKVMLTPVTPKEKGYPHFRNVWLSDVKATNVQIFITAAGWNEELPLQNFHISGIKAKVNKAGSIIFTEDFHLEDVRLQVEDGSRVEEKNNKNAQIDISYENNMEL
;
A
#
# COMPACT_ATOMS: atom_id res chain seq x y z
N SER A 1 -17.97 9.55 3.02
CA SER A 1 -18.68 9.23 4.27
C SER A 1 -18.23 7.88 4.80
N ALA A 2 -18.32 7.71 6.10
CA ALA A 2 -18.03 6.49 6.84
C ALA A 2 -19.19 6.17 7.80
N VAL A 3 -19.18 4.97 8.38
CA VAL A 3 -20.14 4.61 9.44
C VAL A 3 -19.90 5.50 10.67
N ILE A 4 -18.62 5.72 11.03
CA ILE A 4 -18.23 6.70 12.06
C ILE A 4 -17.34 7.75 11.41
N ASN A 5 -17.66 9.01 11.64
CA ASN A 5 -16.89 10.15 11.16
C ASN A 5 -16.44 11.02 12.34
N ILE A 6 -15.14 11.31 12.39
CA ILE A 6 -14.51 12.27 13.31
C ILE A 6 -13.97 13.39 12.41
N LEU A 7 -14.63 14.53 12.42
CA LEU A 7 -14.37 15.61 11.49
C LEU A 7 -14.09 16.89 12.27
N ASP A 8 -13.04 17.62 11.85
CA ASP A 8 -12.66 18.91 12.43
C ASP A 8 -12.57 18.86 13.98
N ALA A 9 -12.08 17.74 14.51
CA ALA A 9 -12.06 17.45 15.94
C ALA A 9 -10.63 17.52 16.52
N GLU A 10 -10.57 17.86 17.77
CA GLU A 10 -9.31 17.85 18.53
C GLU A 10 -9.50 17.16 19.89
N ASN A 11 -8.48 16.42 20.33
CA ASN A 11 -8.45 15.74 21.64
C ASN A 11 -9.65 14.79 21.86
N ALA A 12 -9.96 13.96 20.87
CA ALA A 12 -11.05 12.98 20.93
C ALA A 12 -10.55 11.54 20.88
N ALA A 13 -11.29 10.64 21.51
CA ALA A 13 -10.96 9.22 21.50
C ALA A 13 -12.20 8.33 21.38
N ILE A 14 -11.99 7.18 20.73
CA ILE A 14 -12.92 6.04 20.76
C ILE A 14 -12.13 4.86 21.31
N SER A 15 -12.59 4.26 22.39
CA SER A 15 -11.92 3.14 23.03
C SER A 15 -12.89 2.12 23.61
N GLY A 16 -12.40 0.91 23.84
CA GLY A 16 -13.15 -0.18 24.47
C GLY A 16 -13.20 -1.44 23.61
N ALA A 17 -13.60 -2.56 24.24
CA ALA A 17 -13.54 -3.88 23.61
C ALA A 17 -14.76 -4.24 22.72
N GLY A 18 -15.51 -3.25 22.27
CA GLY A 18 -16.70 -3.45 21.44
C GLY A 18 -16.39 -3.82 19.99
N THR A 19 -17.43 -4.19 19.24
CA THR A 19 -17.35 -4.50 17.82
C THR A 19 -18.24 -3.56 17.02
N LEU A 20 -17.66 -2.90 16.01
CA LEU A 20 -18.36 -2.15 14.99
C LEU A 20 -18.47 -3.02 13.72
N ASP A 21 -19.64 -3.60 13.50
CA ASP A 21 -19.93 -4.34 12.29
C ASP A 21 -20.63 -3.46 11.25
N CYS A 22 -19.92 -3.14 10.19
CA CYS A 22 -20.40 -2.24 9.15
C CYS A 22 -21.33 -2.89 8.12
N ARG A 23 -21.55 -4.20 8.19
CA ARG A 23 -22.43 -4.97 7.28
C ARG A 23 -22.18 -4.72 5.79
N GLY A 24 -20.92 -4.56 5.41
CA GLY A 24 -20.49 -4.09 4.09
C GLY A 24 -20.82 -4.98 2.89
N LYS A 25 -21.25 -6.22 3.12
CA LYS A 25 -21.51 -7.19 2.04
C LYS A 25 -22.48 -6.67 0.96
N ILE A 26 -23.45 -5.88 1.32
CA ILE A 26 -24.39 -5.27 0.35
C ILE A 26 -23.68 -4.38 -0.67
N PHE A 27 -22.58 -3.74 -0.28
CA PHE A 27 -21.74 -2.94 -1.18
C PHE A 27 -20.80 -3.82 -1.99
N TRP A 28 -20.32 -4.95 -1.45
CA TRP A 28 -19.37 -5.83 -2.12
C TRP A 28 -19.97 -6.49 -3.35
N ASP A 29 -21.15 -7.05 -3.21
CA ASP A 29 -21.85 -7.74 -4.30
C ASP A 29 -22.18 -6.77 -5.45
N LYS A 30 -22.62 -5.55 -5.12
CA LYS A 30 -22.84 -4.47 -6.08
C LYS A 30 -21.56 -4.09 -6.84
N TYR A 31 -20.45 -3.92 -6.10
CA TYR A 31 -19.17 -3.55 -6.68
C TYR A 31 -18.66 -4.62 -7.65
N TRP A 32 -18.67 -5.89 -7.25
CA TRP A 32 -18.16 -6.95 -8.10
C TRP A 32 -18.94 -7.08 -9.41
N THR A 33 -20.25 -6.87 -9.36
CA THR A 33 -21.10 -6.82 -10.55
C THR A 33 -20.73 -5.64 -11.44
N MET A 34 -20.61 -4.46 -10.86
CA MET A 34 -20.29 -3.23 -11.59
C MET A 34 -18.87 -3.27 -12.17
N ARG A 35 -17.91 -3.81 -11.44
CA ARG A 35 -16.53 -3.94 -11.89
C ARG A 35 -16.42 -4.81 -13.15
N LYS A 36 -17.10 -5.93 -13.20
CA LYS A 36 -17.12 -6.80 -14.39
C LYS A 36 -17.62 -6.09 -15.64
N ASP A 37 -18.63 -5.21 -15.50
CA ASP A 37 -19.12 -4.39 -16.60
C ASP A 37 -18.10 -3.29 -16.99
N TYR A 38 -17.59 -2.57 -16.01
CA TYR A 38 -16.64 -1.47 -16.25
C TYR A 38 -15.32 -1.93 -16.86
N GLU A 39 -14.81 -3.09 -16.47
CA GLU A 39 -13.59 -3.67 -17.09
C GLU A 39 -13.80 -3.96 -18.57
N LYS A 40 -14.96 -4.49 -18.98
CA LYS A 40 -15.30 -4.71 -20.39
C LYS A 40 -15.37 -3.41 -21.19
N ARG A 41 -15.83 -2.34 -20.56
CA ARG A 41 -15.96 -0.99 -21.13
C ARG A 41 -14.68 -0.17 -21.00
N LYS A 42 -13.56 -0.75 -20.54
CA LYS A 42 -12.29 -0.06 -20.28
C LYS A 42 -12.37 1.11 -19.28
N LEU A 43 -13.29 1.00 -18.34
CA LEU A 43 -13.55 1.98 -17.29
C LEU A 43 -13.05 1.53 -15.90
N ARG A 44 -12.06 0.62 -15.85
CA ARG A 44 -11.52 0.12 -14.57
C ARG A 44 -11.06 1.24 -13.63
N TRP A 45 -10.54 2.33 -14.20
CA TRP A 45 -9.99 3.48 -13.49
C TRP A 45 -11.02 4.27 -12.68
N ILE A 46 -12.32 4.14 -12.98
CA ILE A 46 -13.37 4.95 -12.36
C ILE A 46 -14.38 4.16 -11.52
N VAL A 47 -14.45 2.85 -11.65
CA VAL A 47 -15.47 2.03 -10.97
C VAL A 47 -15.47 2.20 -9.45
N ASP A 48 -14.31 2.42 -8.84
CA ASP A 48 -14.20 2.61 -7.39
C ASP A 48 -14.85 3.90 -6.91
N TYR A 49 -14.96 4.90 -7.76
CA TYR A 49 -15.60 6.19 -7.49
C TYR A 49 -17.09 6.19 -7.83
N ASP A 50 -17.49 5.49 -8.89
CA ASP A 50 -18.88 5.38 -9.31
C ASP A 50 -19.67 4.44 -8.39
N CYS A 51 -19.07 3.36 -7.93
CA CYS A 51 -19.69 2.48 -6.96
C CYS A 51 -19.63 3.09 -5.56
N LYS A 52 -20.69 3.77 -5.15
CA LYS A 52 -20.77 4.36 -3.82
C LYS A 52 -20.74 3.28 -2.74
N ARG A 53 -19.72 3.35 -1.88
CA ARG A 53 -19.47 2.44 -0.78
C ARG A 53 -19.11 3.23 0.48
N VAL A 54 -19.35 2.67 1.65
CA VAL A 54 -19.16 3.35 2.93
C VAL A 54 -17.90 2.81 3.62
N ARG A 55 -17.01 3.69 4.04
CA ARG A 55 -15.86 3.35 4.89
C ARG A 55 -16.33 2.91 6.27
N GLY A 56 -15.50 2.17 6.98
CA GLY A 56 -15.77 1.88 8.40
C GLY A 56 -15.67 3.16 9.24
N MET A 57 -14.49 3.76 9.25
CA MET A 57 -14.23 4.99 10.00
C MET A 57 -13.48 6.01 9.14
N LEU A 58 -13.75 7.28 9.38
CA LEU A 58 -13.04 8.41 8.79
C LEU A 58 -12.67 9.41 9.88
N ILE A 59 -11.38 9.64 10.05
CA ILE A 59 -10.83 10.78 10.79
C ILE A 59 -10.38 11.79 9.73
N SER A 60 -10.91 13.01 9.75
CA SER A 60 -10.55 14.01 8.74
C SER A 60 -10.37 15.38 9.36
N ASN A 61 -9.31 16.08 8.93
CA ASN A 61 -8.98 17.43 9.37
C ASN A 61 -8.97 17.56 10.91
N SER A 62 -8.40 16.54 11.59
CA SER A 62 -8.50 16.38 13.04
C SER A 62 -7.11 16.20 13.65
N ARG A 63 -7.03 16.39 14.95
CA ARG A 63 -5.76 16.37 15.68
C ARG A 63 -5.88 15.72 17.05
N HIS A 64 -4.82 15.03 17.51
CA HIS A 64 -4.79 14.32 18.78
C HIS A 64 -5.98 13.33 18.94
N ILE A 65 -6.19 12.49 17.93
CA ILE A 65 -7.25 11.49 17.94
C ILE A 65 -6.68 10.14 18.33
N THR A 66 -7.36 9.45 19.24
CA THR A 66 -6.99 8.09 19.65
C THR A 66 -8.12 7.10 19.34
N LEU A 67 -7.79 6.04 18.61
CA LEU A 67 -8.65 4.87 18.43
C LEU A 67 -8.01 3.68 19.14
N LYS A 68 -8.77 3.00 20.02
CA LYS A 68 -8.15 1.98 20.88
C LYS A 68 -9.05 0.80 21.20
N ASP A 69 -8.48 -0.42 21.07
CA ASP A 69 -8.97 -1.71 21.64
C ASP A 69 -10.34 -2.21 21.14
N PHE A 70 -10.85 -1.78 20.00
CA PHE A 70 -12.10 -2.29 19.45
C PHE A 70 -11.90 -3.08 18.16
N THR A 71 -12.94 -3.82 17.78
CA THR A 71 -13.00 -4.56 16.51
C THR A 71 -13.82 -3.78 15.48
N LEU A 72 -13.25 -3.61 14.29
CA LEU A 72 -13.94 -3.10 13.10
C LEU A 72 -14.07 -4.23 12.09
N MET A 73 -15.28 -4.48 11.57
CA MET A 73 -15.45 -5.58 10.64
C MET A 73 -16.45 -5.29 9.51
N ARG A 74 -16.26 -6.02 8.42
CA ARG A 74 -17.11 -6.01 7.22
C ARG A 74 -17.41 -4.59 6.70
N THR A 75 -16.37 -3.78 6.52
CA THR A 75 -16.52 -2.43 5.96
C THR A 75 -16.92 -2.50 4.49
N GLY A 76 -17.66 -1.54 4.01
CA GLY A 76 -18.08 -1.51 2.60
C GLY A 76 -16.97 -1.06 1.65
N PHE A 77 -15.98 -0.37 2.18
CA PHE A 77 -14.80 0.20 1.55
C PHE A 77 -13.68 0.25 2.58
N TRP A 78 -12.67 1.08 2.46
CA TRP A 78 -11.56 1.22 3.40
C TRP A 78 -12.00 1.12 4.87
N GLY A 79 -11.25 0.40 5.67
CA GLY A 79 -11.56 0.14 7.07
C GLY A 79 -11.53 1.40 7.90
N CYS A 80 -10.34 1.91 8.17
CA CYS A 80 -10.13 3.14 8.94
C CYS A 80 -9.25 4.09 8.14
N GLN A 81 -9.78 5.23 7.70
CA GLN A 81 -9.02 6.26 7.02
C GLN A 81 -8.71 7.44 7.94
N VAL A 82 -7.44 7.83 7.97
CA VAL A 82 -6.95 9.07 8.60
C VAL A 82 -6.53 10.02 7.48
N LEU A 83 -7.30 11.08 7.28
CA LEU A 83 -7.16 12.02 6.17
C LEU A 83 -6.90 13.43 6.69
N TYR A 84 -5.89 14.11 6.17
CA TYR A 84 -5.57 15.51 6.51
C TYR A 84 -5.46 15.78 8.02
N SER A 85 -4.95 14.81 8.77
CA SER A 85 -4.96 14.83 10.23
C SER A 85 -3.53 14.75 10.80
N ASP A 86 -3.38 15.10 12.06
CA ASP A 86 -2.09 15.18 12.73
C ASP A 86 -2.16 14.56 14.13
N GLN A 87 -1.05 13.94 14.58
CA GLN A 87 -0.91 13.38 15.92
C GLN A 87 -2.05 12.41 16.30
N CYS A 88 -2.30 11.42 15.46
CA CYS A 88 -3.30 10.38 15.73
C CYS A 88 -2.64 9.08 16.15
N THR A 89 -3.29 8.35 17.06
CA THR A 89 -2.85 7.03 17.53
C THR A 89 -3.94 5.99 17.29
N LEU A 90 -3.56 4.89 16.63
CA LEU A 90 -4.38 3.70 16.43
C LEU A 90 -3.70 2.54 17.17
N ASN A 91 -4.29 2.08 18.26
CA ASN A 91 -3.68 1.10 19.15
C ASN A 91 -4.64 -0.07 19.43
N GLY A 92 -4.16 -1.30 19.25
CA GLY A 92 -4.91 -2.50 19.62
C GLY A 92 -6.18 -2.74 18.80
N LEU A 93 -6.30 -2.14 17.62
CA LEU A 93 -7.45 -2.37 16.74
C LEU A 93 -7.39 -3.75 16.12
N LYS A 94 -8.54 -4.41 16.05
CA LYS A 94 -8.74 -5.61 15.25
C LYS A 94 -9.62 -5.26 14.05
N ILE A 95 -9.07 -5.38 12.85
CA ILE A 95 -9.81 -5.11 11.62
C ILE A 95 -10.04 -6.43 10.89
N ASN A 96 -11.30 -6.82 10.71
CA ASN A 96 -11.68 -8.10 10.13
C ASN A 96 -12.68 -7.90 8.98
N ASN A 97 -12.14 -7.67 7.80
CA ASN A 97 -12.90 -7.35 6.59
C ASN A 97 -13.17 -8.56 5.68
N ASN A 98 -12.67 -9.74 6.04
CA ASN A 98 -12.87 -10.97 5.25
C ASN A 98 -13.97 -11.89 5.78
N VAL A 99 -14.73 -11.48 6.77
CA VAL A 99 -15.83 -12.26 7.33
C VAL A 99 -17.03 -12.28 6.38
N GLY A 100 -17.43 -13.47 5.98
CA GLY A 100 -18.66 -13.67 5.19
C GLY A 100 -18.55 -13.29 3.71
N GLY A 101 -17.33 -13.18 3.19
CA GLY A 101 -17.09 -12.90 1.77
C GLY A 101 -15.80 -12.17 1.47
N HIS A 102 -15.70 -11.69 0.23
CA HIS A 102 -14.55 -11.01 -0.34
C HIS A 102 -14.89 -9.54 -0.60
N GLY A 103 -14.51 -8.67 0.34
CA GLY A 103 -14.79 -7.24 0.27
C GLY A 103 -13.80 -6.50 -0.63
N PRO A 104 -14.26 -5.82 -1.70
CA PRO A 104 -13.38 -5.10 -2.61
C PRO A 104 -12.87 -3.80 -1.99
N SER A 105 -11.56 -3.55 -2.11
CA SER A 105 -10.91 -2.35 -1.56
C SER A 105 -11.29 -2.13 -0.08
N THR A 106 -11.26 -3.22 0.68
CA THR A 106 -11.49 -3.20 2.12
C THR A 106 -10.17 -3.18 2.86
N ASP A 107 -9.33 -2.20 2.51
CA ASP A 107 -8.05 -1.91 3.16
C ASP A 107 -8.24 -1.84 4.68
N GLY A 108 -7.22 -2.15 5.44
CA GLY A 108 -7.30 -2.10 6.91
C GLY A 108 -7.26 -0.68 7.45
N ILE A 109 -6.07 -0.08 7.39
CA ILE A 109 -5.80 1.28 7.88
C ILE A 109 -5.16 2.07 6.75
N ASP A 110 -5.78 3.17 6.37
CA ASP A 110 -5.29 4.10 5.35
C ASP A 110 -4.89 5.42 5.99
N ILE A 111 -3.63 5.77 5.91
CA ILE A 111 -3.12 7.08 6.31
C ILE A 111 -2.92 7.90 5.05
N ASP A 112 -3.66 8.97 4.90
CA ASP A 112 -3.68 9.78 3.68
C ASP A 112 -3.43 11.25 4.00
N SER A 113 -2.36 11.80 3.43
CA SER A 113 -2.02 13.22 3.57
C SER A 113 -2.03 13.69 5.04
N SER A 114 -1.49 12.85 5.93
CA SER A 114 -1.55 13.02 7.39
C SER A 114 -0.17 12.84 8.00
N THR A 115 0.06 13.44 9.16
CA THR A 115 1.39 13.53 9.78
C THR A 115 1.40 13.06 11.24
N ASN A 116 2.56 12.58 11.70
CA ASN A 116 2.78 12.19 13.10
C ASN A 116 1.79 11.13 13.59
N ILE A 117 1.73 9.99 12.89
CA ILE A 117 0.78 8.91 13.15
C ILE A 117 1.49 7.73 13.81
N LEU A 118 0.91 7.20 14.87
CA LEU A 118 1.32 5.95 15.51
C LEU A 118 0.25 4.87 15.29
N ILE A 119 0.69 3.75 14.72
CA ILE A 119 -0.13 2.53 14.55
C ILE A 119 0.58 1.42 15.32
N GLU A 120 -0.05 0.92 16.36
CA GLU A 120 0.59 -0.09 17.20
C GLU A 120 -0.35 -1.19 17.68
N ASN A 121 0.19 -2.40 17.80
CA ASN A 121 -0.53 -3.56 18.33
C ASN A 121 -1.85 -3.87 17.60
N CYS A 122 -1.95 -3.51 16.33
CA CYS A 122 -3.14 -3.75 15.52
C CYS A 122 -3.04 -5.11 14.80
N GLU A 123 -4.17 -5.77 14.66
CA GLU A 123 -4.30 -6.99 13.86
C GLU A 123 -5.27 -6.73 12.71
N VAL A 124 -4.82 -6.97 11.47
CA VAL A 124 -5.60 -6.68 10.27
C VAL A 124 -5.77 -7.94 9.42
N ASP A 125 -6.99 -8.28 9.10
CA ASP A 125 -7.40 -9.30 8.14
C ASP A 125 -8.33 -8.65 7.11
N CYS A 126 -7.80 -8.30 5.97
CA CYS A 126 -8.51 -7.52 4.95
C CYS A 126 -8.32 -8.11 3.55
N ASN A 127 -8.92 -7.46 2.55
CA ASN A 127 -8.89 -7.92 1.17
C ASN A 127 -8.07 -7.03 0.22
N ASP A 128 -7.52 -5.96 0.71
CA ASP A 128 -6.60 -5.08 0.01
C ASP A 128 -5.43 -4.75 0.94
N ASP A 129 -4.80 -3.59 0.87
CA ASP A 129 -3.63 -3.26 1.67
C ASP A 129 -3.96 -3.23 3.18
N ASN A 130 -3.09 -3.79 4.02
CA ASN A 130 -3.35 -3.87 5.46
C ASN A 130 -3.11 -2.53 6.15
N ILE A 131 -1.92 -1.98 6.03
CA ILE A 131 -1.56 -0.63 6.45
C ILE A 131 -1.06 0.10 5.22
N CYS A 132 -1.85 1.06 4.75
CA CYS A 132 -1.60 1.76 3.49
C CYS A 132 -1.35 3.25 3.72
N LEU A 133 -0.25 3.73 3.17
CA LEU A 133 0.14 5.14 3.21
C LEU A 133 -0.13 5.77 1.85
N LYS A 134 -0.89 6.84 1.81
CA LYS A 134 -1.36 7.55 0.62
C LYS A 134 -1.15 9.06 0.78
N ALA A 135 -1.04 9.76 -0.33
CA ALA A 135 -0.84 11.22 -0.32
C ALA A 135 -1.49 11.90 -1.55
N GLY A 136 -2.72 11.52 -1.86
CA GLY A 136 -3.45 12.07 -3.00
C GLY A 136 -3.05 11.48 -4.35
N ARG A 137 -3.90 11.71 -5.35
CA ARG A 137 -3.84 11.06 -6.66
C ARG A 137 -3.79 12.06 -7.82
N ASP A 138 -2.82 11.87 -8.72
CA ASP A 138 -2.71 12.55 -10.00
C ASP A 138 -2.70 14.09 -9.89
N ALA A 139 -3.29 14.79 -10.85
CA ALA A 139 -3.32 16.25 -10.88
C ALA A 139 -3.95 16.87 -9.64
N ASP A 140 -5.01 16.27 -9.09
CA ASP A 140 -5.65 16.78 -7.88
C ASP A 140 -4.76 16.58 -6.64
N GLY A 141 -4.13 15.41 -6.50
CA GLY A 141 -3.18 15.16 -5.43
C GLY A 141 -1.96 16.10 -5.49
N LEU A 142 -1.44 16.37 -6.68
CA LEU A 142 -0.36 17.33 -6.88
C LEU A 142 -0.79 18.78 -6.56
N ARG A 143 -2.03 19.14 -6.84
CA ARG A 143 -2.61 20.45 -6.48
C ARG A 143 -2.72 20.61 -4.96
N VAL A 144 -3.19 19.57 -4.25
CA VAL A 144 -3.29 19.57 -2.79
C VAL A 144 -1.91 19.57 -2.15
N ASN A 145 -0.99 18.79 -2.68
CA ASN A 145 0.42 18.71 -2.30
C ASN A 145 0.63 18.59 -0.78
N ARG A 146 -0.04 17.64 -0.16
CA ARG A 146 0.05 17.38 1.28
C ARG A 146 0.64 16.00 1.55
N PRO A 147 1.78 15.90 2.25
CA PRO A 147 2.46 14.62 2.45
C PRO A 147 1.79 13.75 3.52
N THR A 148 2.10 12.46 3.43
CA THR A 148 2.00 11.53 4.56
C THR A 148 3.41 11.33 5.11
N GLU A 149 3.66 11.75 6.34
CA GLU A 149 5.00 11.71 6.92
C GLU A 149 5.04 11.50 8.44
N ASN A 150 6.19 11.03 8.92
CA ASN A 150 6.43 10.75 10.34
C ASN A 150 5.46 9.67 10.86
N ILE A 151 5.53 8.50 10.26
CA ILE A 151 4.64 7.37 10.55
C ILE A 151 5.43 6.29 11.28
N ILE A 152 4.90 5.81 12.40
CA ILE A 152 5.43 4.64 13.10
C ILE A 152 4.38 3.53 13.08
N VAL A 153 4.82 2.34 12.66
CA VAL A 153 4.02 1.11 12.69
C VAL A 153 4.78 0.07 13.49
N ARG A 154 4.20 -0.42 14.60
CA ARG A 154 4.90 -1.38 15.44
C ARG A 154 3.98 -2.42 16.08
N GLY A 155 4.49 -3.64 16.30
CA GLY A 155 3.76 -4.71 16.97
C GLY A 155 2.49 -5.12 16.23
N CYS A 156 2.41 -4.90 14.91
CA CYS A 156 1.22 -5.16 14.11
C CYS A 156 1.29 -6.50 13.39
N ILE A 157 0.13 -7.10 13.16
CA ILE A 157 -0.03 -8.37 12.46
C ILE A 157 -0.97 -8.17 11.27
N ALA A 158 -0.51 -8.55 10.07
CA ALA A 158 -1.34 -8.64 8.88
C ALA A 158 -1.66 -10.11 8.56
N ARG A 159 -2.93 -10.44 8.36
CA ARG A 159 -3.36 -11.82 8.11
C ARG A 159 -3.65 -12.02 6.65
N LYS A 160 -4.18 -11.47 5.86
CA LYS A 160 -4.45 -11.59 4.42
C LYS A 160 -4.26 -10.24 3.74
N GLY A 161 -4.74 -10.12 2.56
CA GLY A 161 -4.75 -8.87 1.83
C GLY A 161 -3.48 -8.64 1.02
N ALA A 162 -3.19 -7.38 0.75
CA ALA A 162 -2.06 -7.00 -0.06
C ALA A 162 -0.80 -6.74 0.80
N GLY A 163 -0.24 -5.55 0.82
CA GLY A 163 0.97 -5.32 1.62
C GLY A 163 0.70 -5.26 3.13
N LEU A 164 1.64 -5.76 3.94
CA LEU A 164 1.63 -5.49 5.38
C LEU A 164 1.78 -3.97 5.59
N ILE A 165 2.82 -3.36 5.01
CA ILE A 165 2.91 -1.91 4.81
C ILE A 165 2.98 -1.64 3.32
N THR A 166 2.09 -0.79 2.82
CA THR A 166 2.07 -0.34 1.43
C THR A 166 2.21 1.18 1.37
N CYS A 167 3.15 1.66 0.56
CA CYS A 167 3.24 3.06 0.18
C CYS A 167 2.66 3.23 -1.24
N GLY A 168 1.57 3.97 -1.35
CA GLY A 168 0.88 4.20 -2.61
C GLY A 168 -0.38 3.32 -2.84
N SER A 169 -0.91 3.33 -4.08
CA SER A 169 -0.40 3.98 -5.31
C SER A 169 -0.57 5.50 -5.35
N GLU A 170 -1.35 6.09 -4.47
CA GLU A 170 -1.57 7.53 -4.38
C GLU A 170 -0.36 8.18 -3.68
N THR A 171 0.59 8.74 -4.48
CA THR A 171 1.88 9.26 -3.98
C THR A 171 2.08 10.76 -4.21
N SER A 172 1.09 11.44 -4.78
CA SER A 172 1.27 12.81 -5.33
C SER A 172 1.82 13.84 -4.33
N GLY A 173 1.41 13.78 -3.06
CA GLY A 173 1.87 14.68 -2.00
C GLY A 173 3.13 14.22 -1.26
N CYS A 174 3.75 13.13 -1.70
CA CYS A 174 4.89 12.44 -1.05
C CYS A 174 4.53 11.59 0.18
N ILE A 175 5.29 10.51 0.35
CA ILE A 175 5.23 9.63 1.53
C ILE A 175 6.65 9.51 2.06
N ARG A 176 6.89 9.89 3.32
CA ARG A 176 8.25 9.92 3.85
C ARG A 176 8.36 9.74 5.36
N ASN A 177 9.56 9.37 5.80
CA ASN A 177 9.87 9.19 7.22
C ASN A 177 8.94 8.15 7.87
N VAL A 178 9.00 6.92 7.38
CA VAL A 178 8.20 5.80 7.85
C VAL A 178 9.10 4.80 8.56
N LEU A 179 8.72 4.37 9.75
CA LEU A 179 9.39 3.33 10.51
C LEU A 179 8.41 2.21 10.86
N GLY A 180 8.67 1.01 10.34
CA GLY A 180 7.96 -0.21 10.71
C GLY A 180 8.87 -1.18 11.46
N TYR A 181 8.45 -1.72 12.60
CA TYR A 181 9.23 -2.72 13.31
C TYR A 181 8.40 -3.66 14.19
N ASN A 182 8.96 -4.83 14.49
CA ASN A 182 8.27 -5.89 15.23
C ASN A 182 6.93 -6.24 14.57
N LEU A 183 6.97 -6.67 13.32
CA LEU A 183 5.81 -6.88 12.46
C LEU A 183 5.68 -8.32 12.03
N GLN A 184 4.44 -8.75 11.77
CA GLN A 184 4.15 -10.09 11.29
C GLN A 184 3.20 -10.05 10.08
N ALA A 185 3.48 -10.89 9.08
CA ALA A 185 2.68 -11.00 7.86
C ALA A 185 2.34 -12.47 7.55
N TYR A 186 1.06 -12.79 7.45
CA TYR A 186 0.57 -14.13 7.17
C TYR A 186 -0.42 -14.11 6.01
N GLY A 187 -0.04 -14.72 4.88
CA GLY A 187 -0.92 -14.79 3.71
C GLY A 187 -1.13 -13.46 2.96
N THR A 188 -0.25 -12.49 3.16
CA THR A 188 -0.32 -11.19 2.46
C THR A 188 0.35 -11.25 1.08
N SER A 189 0.07 -10.29 0.21
CA SER A 189 0.79 -10.21 -1.05
C SER A 189 2.23 -9.73 -0.91
N SER A 190 2.57 -9.01 0.16
CA SER A 190 3.97 -8.60 0.43
C SER A 190 4.16 -8.17 1.87
N THR A 191 5.41 -8.18 2.33
CA THR A 191 5.76 -7.53 3.60
C THR A 191 5.85 -6.02 3.39
N LEU A 192 6.72 -5.56 2.52
CA LEU A 192 6.82 -4.15 2.12
C LEU A 192 6.44 -4.00 0.65
N ARG A 193 5.58 -3.03 0.38
CA ARG A 193 5.11 -2.74 -0.97
C ARG A 193 5.18 -1.24 -1.27
N LEU A 194 5.87 -0.89 -2.35
CA LEU A 194 5.88 0.46 -2.91
C LEU A 194 5.27 0.40 -4.30
N LYS A 195 4.24 1.17 -4.55
CA LYS A 195 3.54 1.19 -5.85
C LYS A 195 3.14 2.60 -6.23
N SER A 196 3.31 2.96 -7.49
CA SER A 196 2.86 4.23 -8.05
C SER A 196 2.60 4.09 -9.55
N ALA A 197 2.36 5.18 -10.25
CA ALA A 197 2.21 5.23 -11.69
C ALA A 197 2.78 6.54 -12.23
N MET A 198 3.10 6.56 -13.52
CA MET A 198 3.83 7.67 -14.17
C MET A 198 3.03 8.97 -14.33
N ASN A 199 1.85 9.04 -13.71
CA ASN A 199 0.99 10.22 -13.60
C ASN A 199 0.68 10.62 -12.15
N ARG A 200 1.22 9.87 -11.16
CA ARG A 200 1.00 10.13 -9.72
C ARG A 200 1.89 11.24 -9.20
N GLY A 201 3.15 11.26 -9.62
CA GLY A 201 4.17 12.13 -9.04
C GLY A 201 4.49 11.83 -7.58
N GLY A 202 5.18 12.76 -6.96
CA GLY A 202 5.62 12.67 -5.58
C GLY A 202 6.82 11.76 -5.37
N THR A 203 7.32 11.75 -4.16
CA THR A 203 8.45 10.91 -3.73
C THR A 203 8.05 10.04 -2.56
N VAL A 204 8.38 8.76 -2.65
CA VAL A 204 8.35 7.82 -1.51
C VAL A 204 9.77 7.65 -1.03
N GLU A 205 10.07 8.12 0.18
CA GLU A 205 11.45 8.16 0.67
C GLU A 205 11.57 8.00 2.18
N ASN A 206 12.77 7.59 2.61
CA ASN A 206 13.08 7.38 4.02
C ASN A 206 12.11 6.37 4.65
N ILE A 207 12.03 5.20 4.03
CA ILE A 207 11.19 4.08 4.47
C ILE A 207 12.08 3.06 5.17
N TYR A 208 11.83 2.81 6.44
CA TYR A 208 12.59 1.87 7.27
C TYR A 208 11.66 0.78 7.77
N MET A 209 11.99 -0.47 7.52
CA MET A 209 11.25 -1.62 8.02
C MET A 209 12.21 -2.69 8.53
N THR A 210 12.00 -3.17 9.74
CA THR A 210 12.88 -4.14 10.37
C THR A 210 12.12 -5.08 11.32
N GLN A 211 12.76 -6.19 11.73
CA GLN A 211 12.17 -7.17 12.64
C GLN A 211 10.83 -7.70 12.13
N VAL A 212 10.85 -8.36 10.97
CA VAL A 212 9.66 -8.88 10.31
C VAL A 212 9.69 -10.39 10.27
N THR A 213 8.60 -11.01 10.71
CA THR A 213 8.33 -12.43 10.47
C THR A 213 7.22 -12.58 9.45
N ALA A 214 7.45 -13.38 8.40
CA ALA A 214 6.46 -13.56 7.34
C ALA A 214 6.27 -15.04 6.98
N ASP A 215 5.03 -15.41 6.70
CA ASP A 215 4.70 -16.76 6.24
C ASP A 215 3.59 -16.73 5.21
N HIS A 216 3.70 -17.56 4.15
CA HIS A 216 2.75 -17.61 3.04
C HIS A 216 2.51 -16.24 2.36
N VAL A 217 3.57 -15.44 2.18
CA VAL A 217 3.49 -14.16 1.48
C VAL A 217 3.91 -14.32 0.01
N ARG A 218 3.38 -13.45 -0.85
CA ARG A 218 3.80 -13.50 -2.26
C ARG A 218 5.17 -12.89 -2.47
N HIS A 219 5.47 -11.73 -1.86
CA HIS A 219 6.78 -11.07 -1.96
C HIS A 219 7.31 -10.67 -0.59
N VAL A 220 8.62 -10.75 -0.37
CA VAL A 220 9.26 -10.03 0.72
C VAL A 220 9.27 -8.53 0.41
N LEU A 221 9.75 -8.14 -0.77
CA LEU A 221 9.68 -6.75 -1.25
C LEU A 221 9.07 -6.69 -2.64
N ALA A 222 8.11 -5.78 -2.84
CA ALA A 222 7.57 -5.42 -4.14
C ALA A 222 7.62 -3.90 -4.33
N ALA A 223 8.33 -3.42 -5.36
CA ALA A 223 8.42 -2.01 -5.71
C ALA A 223 8.23 -1.82 -7.22
N ASP A 224 7.25 -1.03 -7.63
CA ASP A 224 6.88 -0.83 -9.03
C ASP A 224 6.39 0.61 -9.28
N LEU A 225 7.07 1.33 -10.17
CA LEU A 225 6.71 2.68 -10.60
C LEU A 225 5.57 2.73 -11.63
N ASN A 226 5.16 1.58 -12.18
CA ASN A 226 4.09 1.50 -13.19
C ASN A 226 3.03 0.45 -12.82
N TRP A 227 2.56 0.56 -11.60
CA TRP A 227 1.61 -0.40 -11.06
C TRP A 227 0.22 -0.30 -11.70
N ASN A 228 -0.32 -1.44 -12.10
CA ASN A 228 -1.69 -1.63 -12.58
C ASN A 228 -2.18 -0.54 -13.57
N PRO A 229 -1.66 -0.51 -14.80
CA PRO A 229 -1.98 0.54 -15.77
C PRO A 229 -3.47 0.76 -16.03
N SER A 230 -4.29 -0.30 -16.02
CA SER A 230 -5.73 -0.20 -16.26
C SER A 230 -6.50 0.55 -15.16
N TYR A 231 -5.97 0.53 -13.94
CA TYR A 231 -6.50 1.31 -12.82
C TYR A 231 -5.85 2.68 -12.73
N SER A 232 -4.54 2.74 -12.95
CA SER A 232 -3.73 3.92 -12.67
C SER A 232 -3.92 5.04 -13.69
N TYR A 233 -4.09 4.69 -14.97
CA TYR A 233 -4.23 5.68 -16.04
C TYR A 233 -5.69 5.84 -16.45
N SER A 234 -6.22 7.04 -16.23
CA SER A 234 -7.58 7.40 -16.61
C SER A 234 -7.63 7.71 -18.10
N THR A 235 -8.41 6.95 -18.84
CA THR A 235 -8.58 7.12 -20.29
C THR A 235 -10.06 7.05 -20.65
N LEU A 236 -10.54 7.99 -21.46
CA LEU A 236 -11.92 8.00 -21.91
C LEU A 236 -12.04 7.12 -23.18
N PRO A 237 -12.85 6.05 -23.17
CA PRO A 237 -13.11 5.27 -24.35
C PRO A 237 -13.78 6.09 -25.46
N ALA A 238 -13.50 5.79 -26.74
CA ALA A 238 -14.02 6.53 -27.89
C ALA A 238 -15.55 6.67 -27.92
N GLU A 239 -16.27 5.70 -27.36
CA GLU A 239 -17.74 5.75 -27.27
C GLU A 239 -18.29 6.91 -26.42
N TYR A 240 -17.43 7.55 -25.61
CA TYR A 240 -17.78 8.72 -24.77
C TYR A 240 -17.33 10.04 -25.39
N GLU A 241 -16.67 10.01 -26.53
CA GLU A 241 -16.21 11.22 -27.23
C GLU A 241 -17.40 12.12 -27.56
N GLY A 242 -17.33 13.40 -27.18
CA GLY A 242 -18.40 14.37 -27.39
C GLY A 242 -19.66 14.18 -26.52
N LYS A 243 -19.68 13.19 -25.62
CA LYS A 243 -20.78 13.00 -24.69
C LYS A 243 -20.53 13.73 -23.35
N GLU A 244 -21.62 14.11 -22.71
CA GLU A 244 -21.54 14.59 -21.32
C GLU A 244 -21.13 13.44 -20.40
N ILE A 245 -20.12 13.71 -19.55
CA ILE A 245 -19.62 12.76 -18.57
C ILE A 245 -19.72 13.37 -17.14
N PRO A 246 -19.80 12.53 -16.10
CA PRO A 246 -19.88 13.00 -14.72
C PRO A 246 -18.69 13.90 -14.34
N GLU A 247 -18.93 14.90 -13.49
CA GLU A 247 -17.90 15.86 -13.10
C GLU A 247 -16.68 15.22 -12.42
N HIS A 248 -16.90 14.20 -11.58
CA HIS A 248 -15.81 13.46 -10.95
C HIS A 248 -14.97 12.64 -11.96
N TRP A 249 -15.53 12.27 -13.12
CA TRP A 249 -14.74 11.68 -14.21
C TRP A 249 -13.80 12.71 -14.80
N LYS A 250 -14.25 13.96 -15.00
CA LYS A 250 -13.42 15.06 -15.52
C LYS A 250 -12.22 15.34 -14.62
N VAL A 251 -12.42 15.32 -13.29
CA VAL A 251 -11.35 15.45 -12.31
C VAL A 251 -10.31 14.35 -12.49
N MET A 252 -10.75 13.10 -12.63
CA MET A 252 -9.86 11.95 -12.83
C MET A 252 -9.13 11.94 -14.19
N LEU A 253 -9.73 12.57 -15.20
CA LEU A 253 -9.17 12.70 -16.54
C LEU A 253 -8.26 13.93 -16.70
N THR A 254 -8.19 14.80 -15.70
CA THR A 254 -7.34 16.00 -15.75
C THR A 254 -5.86 15.59 -15.88
N PRO A 255 -5.17 15.99 -16.96
CA PRO A 255 -3.77 15.62 -17.17
C PRO A 255 -2.85 16.33 -16.19
N VAL A 256 -1.77 15.65 -15.82
CA VAL A 256 -0.66 16.26 -15.10
C VAL A 256 0.17 17.10 -16.08
N THR A 257 0.35 18.37 -15.78
CA THR A 257 1.07 19.31 -16.65
C THR A 257 2.06 20.17 -15.82
N PRO A 258 3.34 20.24 -16.22
CA PRO A 258 4.00 19.42 -17.24
C PRO A 258 4.05 17.93 -16.84
N LYS A 259 4.17 17.03 -17.82
CA LYS A 259 4.11 15.58 -17.65
C LYS A 259 5.11 15.06 -16.61
N GLU A 260 6.27 15.66 -16.52
CA GLU A 260 7.36 15.26 -15.61
C GLU A 260 6.97 15.40 -14.13
N LYS A 261 6.03 16.27 -13.78
CA LYS A 261 5.46 16.35 -12.43
C LYS A 261 4.71 15.08 -12.03
N GLY A 262 4.29 14.28 -12.99
CA GLY A 262 3.63 13.00 -12.76
C GLY A 262 4.61 11.86 -12.49
N TYR A 263 5.90 12.03 -12.66
CA TYR A 263 6.88 10.96 -12.46
C TYR A 263 7.14 10.74 -10.97
N PRO A 264 6.81 9.55 -10.44
CA PRO A 264 7.09 9.22 -9.05
C PRO A 264 8.54 8.83 -8.85
N HIS A 265 9.06 9.04 -7.64
CA HIS A 265 10.39 8.62 -7.25
C HIS A 265 10.33 7.76 -5.99
N PHE A 266 11.00 6.60 -6.01
CA PHE A 266 11.21 5.77 -4.82
C PHE A 266 12.69 5.77 -4.47
N ARG A 267 13.02 6.21 -3.27
CA ARG A 267 14.42 6.29 -2.83
C ARG A 267 14.56 6.17 -1.32
N ASN A 268 15.78 5.83 -0.89
CA ASN A 268 16.12 5.75 0.53
C ASN A 268 15.19 4.76 1.25
N VAL A 269 15.29 3.48 0.92
CA VAL A 269 14.48 2.41 1.49
C VAL A 269 15.38 1.38 2.17
N TRP A 270 15.10 1.07 3.42
CA TRP A 270 15.80 0.08 4.22
C TRP A 270 14.85 -1.00 4.69
N LEU A 271 15.14 -2.24 4.32
CA LEU A 271 14.42 -3.42 4.80
C LEU A 271 15.45 -4.37 5.42
N SER A 272 15.28 -4.67 6.71
CA SER A 272 16.26 -5.49 7.41
C SER A 272 15.64 -6.48 8.40
N ASP A 273 16.41 -7.48 8.83
CA ASP A 273 16.00 -8.48 9.82
C ASP A 273 14.63 -9.09 9.49
N VAL A 274 14.57 -9.80 8.36
CA VAL A 274 13.36 -10.49 7.89
C VAL A 274 13.57 -11.99 7.90
N LYS A 275 12.66 -12.71 8.55
CA LYS A 275 12.53 -14.15 8.47
C LYS A 275 11.25 -14.51 7.74
N ALA A 276 11.35 -15.25 6.63
CA ALA A 276 10.19 -15.52 5.79
C ALA A 276 10.16 -16.99 5.31
N THR A 277 8.97 -17.61 5.40
CA THR A 277 8.71 -18.97 4.91
C THR A 277 7.59 -18.98 3.89
N ASN A 278 7.57 -20.01 3.04
CA ASN A 278 6.50 -20.19 2.05
C ASN A 278 6.25 -18.95 1.18
N VAL A 279 7.34 -18.30 0.77
CA VAL A 279 7.30 -17.07 -0.05
C VAL A 279 7.24 -17.46 -1.52
N GLN A 280 6.39 -16.84 -2.31
CA GLN A 280 6.33 -17.14 -3.74
C GLN A 280 7.53 -16.53 -4.49
N ILE A 281 7.85 -15.28 -4.26
CA ILE A 281 8.94 -14.55 -4.93
C ILE A 281 9.67 -13.71 -3.86
N PHE A 282 11.00 -13.81 -3.79
CA PHE A 282 11.75 -13.01 -2.83
C PHE A 282 11.57 -11.52 -3.10
N ILE A 283 11.92 -11.06 -4.29
CA ILE A 283 11.92 -9.64 -4.62
C ILE A 283 11.41 -9.36 -6.03
N THR A 284 10.63 -8.30 -6.17
CA THR A 284 10.34 -7.66 -7.46
C THR A 284 10.55 -6.17 -7.29
N ALA A 285 11.62 -5.64 -7.86
CA ALA A 285 11.98 -4.22 -7.78
C ALA A 285 12.19 -3.69 -9.19
N ALA A 286 11.31 -2.79 -9.64
CA ALA A 286 11.31 -2.26 -10.99
C ALA A 286 11.20 -0.73 -11.02
N GLY A 287 12.28 -0.07 -11.43
CA GLY A 287 12.24 1.31 -11.90
C GLY A 287 11.55 1.42 -13.25
N TRP A 288 11.38 2.63 -13.74
CA TRP A 288 10.74 2.85 -15.05
C TRP A 288 11.73 2.66 -16.22
N ASN A 289 12.88 3.30 -16.12
CA ASN A 289 13.98 3.25 -17.07
C ASN A 289 15.27 3.76 -16.40
N GLU A 290 16.33 3.97 -17.16
CA GLU A 290 17.63 4.42 -16.64
C GLU A 290 17.60 5.87 -16.08
N GLU A 291 16.65 6.70 -16.49
CA GLU A 291 16.50 8.08 -16.02
C GLU A 291 15.58 8.16 -14.77
N LEU A 292 14.75 7.15 -14.56
CA LEU A 292 13.82 7.03 -13.44
C LEU A 292 13.98 5.67 -12.76
N PRO A 293 15.14 5.40 -12.16
CA PRO A 293 15.40 4.18 -11.42
C PRO A 293 14.78 4.18 -10.03
N LEU A 294 14.73 3.02 -9.38
CA LEU A 294 14.65 2.95 -7.93
C LEU A 294 16.03 3.30 -7.35
N GLN A 295 16.10 4.16 -6.34
CA GLN A 295 17.37 4.71 -5.87
C GLN A 295 17.63 4.44 -4.39
N ASN A 296 18.87 4.03 -4.08
CA ASN A 296 19.35 3.89 -2.71
C ASN A 296 18.48 2.96 -1.86
N PHE A 297 18.39 1.70 -2.26
CA PHE A 297 17.71 0.63 -1.54
C PHE A 297 18.72 -0.24 -0.81
N HIS A 298 18.49 -0.50 0.48
CA HIS A 298 19.32 -1.35 1.32
C HIS A 298 18.48 -2.46 1.93
N ILE A 299 18.77 -3.70 1.55
CA ILE A 299 18.09 -4.88 2.05
C ILE A 299 19.14 -5.77 2.74
N SER A 300 18.99 -6.03 4.03
CA SER A 300 20.00 -6.74 4.79
C SER A 300 19.43 -7.68 5.86
N GLY A 301 20.23 -8.70 6.25
CA GLY A 301 19.81 -9.61 7.31
C GLY A 301 18.56 -10.41 6.97
N ILE A 302 18.43 -10.86 5.73
CA ILE A 302 17.25 -11.60 5.26
C ILE A 302 17.51 -13.10 5.31
N LYS A 303 16.58 -13.86 5.87
CA LYS A 303 16.52 -15.31 5.75
C LYS A 303 15.16 -15.71 5.20
N ALA A 304 15.12 -16.30 3.99
CA ALA A 304 13.85 -16.61 3.36
C ALA A 304 13.86 -17.93 2.58
N LYS A 305 12.79 -18.72 2.75
CA LYS A 305 12.48 -19.88 1.90
C LYS A 305 11.46 -19.43 0.86
N VAL A 306 11.84 -19.48 -0.41
CA VAL A 306 11.08 -18.89 -1.51
C VAL A 306 10.95 -19.86 -2.69
N ASN A 307 9.89 -19.74 -3.47
CA ASN A 307 9.76 -20.51 -4.69
C ASN A 307 10.66 -19.95 -5.79
N LYS A 308 10.73 -18.62 -5.91
CA LYS A 308 11.53 -17.90 -6.93
C LYS A 308 12.33 -16.76 -6.31
N ALA A 309 13.52 -16.50 -6.86
CA ALA A 309 14.35 -15.40 -6.39
C ALA A 309 13.82 -14.02 -6.83
N GLY A 310 13.28 -13.88 -8.03
CA GLY A 310 12.71 -12.63 -8.53
C GLY A 310 13.67 -11.75 -9.33
N SER A 311 13.44 -10.44 -9.34
CA SER A 311 14.19 -9.51 -10.22
C SER A 311 14.40 -8.12 -9.64
N ILE A 312 15.49 -7.48 -10.07
CA ILE A 312 15.90 -6.11 -9.76
C ILE A 312 16.26 -5.42 -11.08
N ILE A 313 15.45 -4.46 -11.50
CA ILE A 313 15.53 -3.88 -12.84
C ILE A 313 15.43 -2.35 -12.76
N PHE A 314 16.30 -1.63 -13.49
CA PHE A 314 16.37 -0.17 -13.48
C PHE A 314 16.52 0.42 -12.07
N THR A 315 17.63 0.09 -11.42
CA THR A 315 17.95 0.59 -10.09
C THR A 315 19.30 1.32 -10.06
N GLU A 316 19.47 2.20 -9.10
CA GLU A 316 20.72 2.89 -8.80
C GLU A 316 21.00 2.80 -7.31
N ASP A 317 22.25 2.45 -6.92
CA ASP A 317 22.66 2.24 -5.54
C ASP A 317 21.76 1.24 -4.79
N PHE A 318 21.60 0.04 -5.36
CA PHE A 318 20.79 -1.03 -4.80
C PHE A 318 21.68 -2.09 -4.13
N HIS A 319 21.49 -2.28 -2.82
CA HIS A 319 22.35 -3.14 -2.01
C HIS A 319 21.57 -4.27 -1.35
N LEU A 320 22.00 -5.50 -1.59
CA LEU A 320 21.61 -6.68 -0.83
C LEU A 320 22.84 -7.18 -0.04
N GLU A 321 22.73 -7.28 1.27
CA GLU A 321 23.81 -7.69 2.17
C GLU A 321 23.29 -8.69 3.21
N ASP A 322 24.06 -9.73 3.54
CA ASP A 322 23.63 -10.81 4.45
C ASP A 322 22.24 -11.35 4.11
N VAL A 323 22.01 -11.66 2.83
CA VAL A 323 20.78 -12.26 2.33
C VAL A 323 21.02 -13.76 2.10
N ARG A 324 20.23 -14.58 2.77
CA ARG A 324 20.27 -16.04 2.64
C ARG A 324 18.93 -16.54 2.10
N LEU A 325 18.98 -17.21 0.97
CA LEU A 325 17.80 -17.72 0.29
C LEU A 325 17.90 -19.24 0.07
N GLN A 326 16.84 -19.94 0.43
CA GLN A 326 16.55 -21.26 -0.10
C GLN A 326 15.52 -21.08 -1.22
N VAL A 327 15.91 -21.34 -2.47
CA VAL A 327 15.05 -21.10 -3.66
C VAL A 327 14.64 -22.44 -4.24
N GLU A 328 13.33 -22.72 -4.26
CA GLU A 328 12.78 -24.03 -4.65
C GLU A 328 13.02 -24.36 -6.13
N ASP A 329 12.82 -23.40 -7.04
CA ASP A 329 13.02 -23.62 -8.48
C ASP A 329 14.47 -23.45 -8.94
N GLY A 330 15.39 -23.18 -8.01
CA GLY A 330 16.81 -22.99 -8.29
C GLY A 330 17.16 -21.69 -9.02
N SER A 331 16.19 -20.78 -9.21
CA SER A 331 16.46 -19.48 -9.84
C SER A 331 17.35 -18.59 -8.98
N ARG A 332 18.01 -17.65 -9.64
CA ARG A 332 18.75 -16.55 -9.00
C ARG A 332 18.04 -15.25 -9.30
N VAL A 333 18.31 -14.21 -8.51
CA VAL A 333 17.80 -12.87 -8.77
C VAL A 333 18.26 -12.41 -10.15
N GLU A 334 17.30 -12.05 -11.00
CA GLU A 334 17.57 -11.46 -12.31
C GLU A 334 17.95 -9.99 -12.13
N GLU A 335 19.06 -9.60 -12.70
CA GLU A 335 19.57 -8.22 -12.67
C GLU A 335 19.57 -7.63 -14.07
N LYS A 336 18.99 -6.44 -14.23
CA LYS A 336 18.96 -5.78 -15.53
C LYS A 336 18.97 -4.26 -15.41
N ASN A 337 19.88 -3.61 -16.15
CA ASN A 337 20.00 -2.14 -16.21
C ASN A 337 20.11 -1.49 -14.82
N ASN A 338 20.94 -2.09 -13.96
CA ASN A 338 21.22 -1.58 -12.63
C ASN A 338 22.57 -0.86 -12.63
N LYS A 339 22.65 0.26 -11.89
CA LYS A 339 23.85 1.05 -11.72
C LYS A 339 24.28 1.02 -10.26
N ASN A 340 25.55 0.76 -10.00
CA ASN A 340 26.12 0.62 -8.65
C ASN A 340 25.33 -0.39 -7.76
N ALA A 341 24.86 -1.50 -8.33
CA ALA A 341 24.21 -2.54 -7.57
C ALA A 341 25.25 -3.44 -6.88
N GLN A 342 25.00 -3.80 -5.63
CA GLN A 342 25.81 -4.76 -4.86
C GLN A 342 24.85 -5.85 -4.37
N ILE A 343 24.91 -7.01 -5.01
CA ILE A 343 23.98 -8.11 -4.78
C ILE A 343 24.72 -9.27 -4.14
N ASP A 344 24.79 -9.30 -2.81
CA ASP A 344 25.38 -10.36 -2.04
C ASP A 344 24.30 -11.28 -1.46
N ILE A 345 24.10 -12.43 -2.11
CA ILE A 345 23.10 -13.43 -1.75
C ILE A 345 23.76 -14.81 -1.62
N SER A 346 23.63 -15.41 -0.45
CA SER A 346 23.94 -16.82 -0.22
C SER A 346 22.74 -17.69 -0.58
N TYR A 347 22.90 -18.58 -1.55
CA TYR A 347 21.87 -19.55 -1.94
C TYR A 347 22.15 -20.88 -1.24
N GLU A 348 21.23 -21.33 -0.40
CA GLU A 348 21.37 -22.50 0.46
C GLU A 348 20.41 -23.61 0.03
N ASN A 349 20.87 -24.87 0.08
CA ASN A 349 20.01 -26.02 -0.21
C ASN A 349 19.13 -26.43 0.99
N ASN A 350 19.65 -26.22 2.20
CA ASN A 350 18.95 -26.51 3.46
C ASN A 350 19.20 -25.36 4.43
N MET A 351 18.17 -24.60 4.73
CA MET A 351 18.26 -23.45 5.65
C MET A 351 17.38 -23.66 6.88
N GLU A 352 17.94 -23.48 8.06
CA GLU A 352 17.16 -23.32 9.30
C GLU A 352 16.81 -21.84 9.51
N LEU A 353 15.56 -21.57 9.84
CA LEU A 353 15.01 -20.20 10.01
C LEU A 353 14.78 -19.84 11.47
#